data_79b3dbe030932edf1e0ce36fbc5f356a
#
_entry.id   79b3dbe030932edf1e0ce36fbc5f356a
#
_cell.length_a   1.000
_cell.length_b   1.000
_cell.length_c   1.000
_cell.angle_alpha   90.00
_cell.angle_beta   90.00
_cell.angle_gamma   90.00
#
_symmetry.space_group_name_H-M   'P 1'
#
loop_
_entity.id
_entity.type
_entity.pdbx_description
1 polymer ?
#
loop_
_entity_poly.entity_id
_entity_poly.type
_entity_poly.pdbx_seq_one_letter_code
_entity_poly.pdbx_strand_id
1 'polypeptide(L)' 'MKQTIEQQMLRDGFIESTEEYKFQLSGKGKLRINGKRMPDGVFERYKNLYERSTGSRLGQGDEVEINKKP' A
#
# COMPACT_ATOMS: atom_id res chain seq x y z
N MET A 1 -10.64 -0.25 -4.25
CA MET A 1 -9.18 -0.25 -4.09
C MET A 1 -8.76 -0.08 -2.63
N LYS A 2 -9.16 1.01 -2.01
CA LYS A 2 -8.73 1.36 -0.66
C LYS A 2 -9.06 0.27 0.36
N GLN A 3 -10.28 -0.25 0.33
CA GLN A 3 -10.70 -1.30 1.24
C GLN A 3 -9.90 -2.60 1.05
N THR A 4 -9.58 -2.94 -0.18
CA THR A 4 -8.81 -4.15 -0.48
C THR A 4 -7.42 -4.06 0.13
N ILE A 5 -6.76 -2.91 -0.03
CA ILE A 5 -5.44 -2.67 0.52
C ILE A 5 -5.48 -2.63 2.05
N GLU A 6 -6.49 -1.97 2.62
CA GLU A 6 -6.67 -1.91 4.07
C GLU A 6 -6.82 -3.30 4.67
N GLN A 7 -7.66 -4.13 4.08
CA GLN A 7 -7.89 -5.48 4.58
C GLN A 7 -6.63 -6.32 4.50
N GLN A 8 -5.87 -6.15 3.43
CA GLN A 8 -4.62 -6.90 3.28
C GLN A 8 -3.58 -6.47 4.32
N MET A 9 -3.45 -5.16 4.57
CA MET A 9 -2.53 -4.66 5.59
C MET A 9 -2.91 -5.15 6.98
N LEU A 10 -4.20 -5.16 7.27
CA LEU A 10 -4.69 -5.64 8.55
C LEU A 10 -4.41 -7.13 8.72
N ARG A 11 -4.67 -7.91 7.68
CA ARG A 11 -4.44 -9.35 7.68
C ARG A 11 -2.97 -9.70 7.82
N ASP A 12 -2.10 -8.90 7.19
CA ASP A 12 -0.65 -9.10 7.27
C ASP A 12 -0.03 -8.58 8.57
N GLY A 13 -0.82 -7.89 9.40
CA GLY A 13 -0.34 -7.36 10.67
C GLY A 13 0.46 -6.08 10.55
N PHE A 14 0.39 -5.39 9.42
CA PHE A 14 1.13 -4.13 9.22
C PHE A 14 0.41 -2.92 9.83
N ILE A 15 -0.89 -3.02 10.03
CA ILE A 15 -1.67 -1.99 10.72
C ILE A 15 -2.55 -2.66 11.76
N GLU A 16 -2.88 -1.91 12.81
CA GLU A 16 -3.75 -2.41 13.88
C GLU A 16 -5.22 -2.06 13.65
N SER A 17 -5.46 -1.03 12.85
CA SER A 17 -6.81 -0.53 12.59
C SER A 17 -6.88 0.05 11.19
N THR A 18 -8.04 -0.07 10.55
CA THR A 18 -8.29 0.56 9.26
C THR A 18 -8.73 2.02 9.40
N GLU A 19 -8.85 2.52 10.62
CA GLU A 19 -9.25 3.91 10.87
C GLU A 19 -8.08 4.88 10.91
N GLU A 20 -6.89 4.37 11.16
CA GLU A 20 -5.69 5.20 11.27
C GLU A 20 -4.49 4.47 10.70
N TYR A 21 -3.95 4.98 9.60
CA TYR A 21 -2.73 4.45 9.01
C TYR A 21 -2.20 5.38 7.93
N LYS A 22 -0.96 5.17 7.54
CA LYS A 22 -0.35 5.86 6.42
C LYS A 22 0.23 4.82 5.46
N PHE A 23 -0.16 4.92 4.19
CA PHE A 23 0.28 4.00 3.15
C PHE A 23 0.90 4.81 2.01
N GLN A 24 2.12 4.45 1.63
CA GLN A 24 2.83 5.11 0.53
C GLN A 24 3.42 4.06 -0.39
N LEU A 25 2.96 4.05 -1.64
CA LEU A 25 3.42 3.13 -2.66
C LEU A 25 3.98 3.91 -3.83
N SER A 26 5.25 3.68 -4.16
CA SER A 26 5.91 4.36 -5.27
C SER A 26 6.28 3.36 -6.35
N GLY A 27 6.07 3.74 -7.61
CA GLY A 27 6.45 2.93 -8.75
C GLY A 27 7.96 2.72 -8.88
N LYS A 28 8.73 3.43 -8.08
CA LYS A 28 10.19 3.26 -8.04
C LYS A 28 10.64 2.09 -7.18
N GLY A 29 9.71 1.31 -6.66
CA GLY A 29 10.02 0.13 -5.88
C GLY A 29 10.00 0.34 -4.37
N LYS A 30 9.35 1.40 -3.90
CA LYS A 30 9.30 1.72 -2.48
C LYS A 30 7.89 1.57 -1.94
N LEU A 31 7.78 0.91 -0.80
CA LEU A 31 6.53 0.80 -0.06
C LEU A 31 6.80 1.13 1.40
N ARG A 32 6.02 2.06 1.94
CA ARG A 32 6.07 2.41 3.36
C ARG A 32 4.68 2.30 3.96
N ILE A 33 4.61 1.69 5.12
CA ILE A 33 3.37 1.59 5.89
C ILE A 33 3.67 2.14 7.28
N ASN A 34 2.97 3.19 7.67
CA ASN A 34 3.19 3.91 8.92
C ASN A 34 4.63 4.38 9.08
N GLY A 35 5.23 4.82 7.97
CA GLY A 35 6.60 5.32 7.95
C GLY A 35 7.67 4.25 7.90
N LYS A 36 7.28 2.99 7.95
CA LYS A 36 8.22 1.87 7.91
C LYS A 36 8.36 1.32 6.50
N ARG A 37 9.60 1.26 6.01
CA ARG A 37 9.85 0.72 4.68
C ARG A 37 9.69 -0.80 4.68
N MET A 38 8.95 -1.29 3.68
CA MET A 38 8.71 -2.72 3.51
C MET A 38 9.74 -3.34 2.57
N PRO A 39 10.04 -4.65 2.76
CA PRO A 39 10.91 -5.38 1.84
C PRO A 39 10.34 -5.45 0.43
N ASP A 40 11.22 -5.74 -0.55
CA ASP A 40 10.83 -5.79 -1.96
C ASP A 40 9.72 -6.81 -2.24
N GLY A 41 9.72 -7.94 -1.56
CA GLY A 41 8.66 -8.94 -1.72
C GLY A 41 7.29 -8.43 -1.31
N VAL A 42 7.26 -7.63 -0.25
CA VAL A 42 6.01 -7.00 0.21
C VAL A 42 5.59 -5.92 -0.78
N PHE A 43 6.54 -5.14 -1.28
CA PHE A 43 6.27 -4.13 -2.30
C PHE A 43 5.60 -4.77 -3.53
N GLU A 44 6.16 -5.87 -4.03
CA GLU A 44 5.62 -6.54 -5.22
C GLU A 44 4.18 -7.02 -4.99
N ARG A 45 3.90 -7.57 -3.82
CA ARG A 45 2.55 -8.02 -3.49
C ARG A 45 1.56 -6.87 -3.50
N TYR A 46 1.91 -5.75 -2.91
CA TYR A 46 1.02 -4.59 -2.81
C TYR A 46 0.90 -3.86 -4.14
N LYS A 47 1.97 -3.83 -4.93
CA LYS A 47 1.92 -3.30 -6.28
C LYS A 47 0.92 -4.10 -7.14
N ASN A 48 1.02 -5.42 -7.09
CA ASN A 48 0.11 -6.30 -7.84
C ASN A 48 -1.33 -6.13 -7.36
N LEU A 49 -1.53 -5.99 -6.05
CA LEU A 49 -2.84 -5.77 -5.47
C LEU A 49 -3.43 -4.45 -5.95
N TYR A 50 -2.64 -3.40 -5.95
CA TYR A 50 -3.05 -2.08 -6.45
C TYR A 50 -3.45 -2.15 -7.93
N GLU A 51 -2.58 -2.74 -8.75
CA GLU A 51 -2.83 -2.85 -10.19
C GLU A 51 -4.09 -3.66 -10.50
N ARG A 52 -4.27 -4.74 -9.76
CA ARG A 52 -5.44 -5.61 -9.92
C ARG A 52 -6.72 -4.91 -9.48
N SER A 53 -6.66 -4.14 -8.42
CA SER A 53 -7.83 -3.44 -7.86
C SER A 53 -8.27 -2.24 -8.68
N THR A 54 -7.32 -1.55 -9.33
CA THR A 54 -7.61 -0.34 -10.09
C THR A 54 -7.68 -0.58 -11.60
N GLY A 55 -7.12 -1.70 -12.08
CA GLY A 55 -6.98 -1.94 -13.50
C GLY A 55 -5.90 -1.08 -14.15
N SER A 56 -5.09 -0.39 -13.37
CA SER A 56 -4.04 0.49 -13.86
C SER A 56 -2.67 0.01 -13.41
N ARG A 57 -1.66 0.19 -14.26
CA ARG A 57 -0.30 -0.16 -13.90
C ARG A 57 0.35 0.97 -13.11
N LEU A 58 1.18 0.58 -12.14
CA LEU A 58 1.97 1.52 -11.38
C LEU A 58 3.29 1.77 -12.12
N GLY A 59 3.42 2.92 -12.77
CA GLY A 59 4.63 3.31 -13.48
C GLY A 59 5.67 3.92 -12.55
N GLN A 60 6.90 4.11 -13.07
CA GLN A 60 8.01 4.63 -12.26
C GLN A 60 7.76 6.02 -11.67
N GLY A 61 6.97 6.83 -12.36
CA GLY A 61 6.65 8.17 -11.86
C GLY A 61 5.39 8.24 -11.02
N ASP A 62 4.72 7.11 -10.83
CA ASP A 62 3.45 7.09 -10.10
C ASP A 62 3.67 6.88 -8.61
N GLU A 63 2.87 7.59 -7.82
CA GLU A 63 2.88 7.45 -6.37
C GLU A 63 1.45 7.38 -5.86
N VAL A 64 1.23 6.47 -4.93
CA VAL A 64 -0.07 6.31 -4.26
C VAL A 64 0.16 6.59 -2.79
N GLU A 65 -0.61 7.52 -2.25
CA GLU A 65 -0.54 7.82 -0.83
C GLU A 65 -1.92 7.83 -0.23
N ILE A 66 -2.07 7.11 0.88
CA ILE A 66 -3.29 7.11 1.67
C ILE A 66 -2.89 7.50 3.08
N ASN A 67 -3.41 8.61 3.56
CA ASN A 67 -3.13 9.10 4.90
C ASN A 67 -4.48 9.24 5.61
N LYS A 68 -4.80 8.23 6.41
CA LYS A 68 -6.10 8.15 7.08
C LYS A 68 -5.93 8.37 8.57
N LYS A 69 -6.69 9.33 9.10
CA LYS A 69 -6.68 9.66 10.52
C LYS A 69 -8.11 9.63 11.05
N PRO A 70 -8.27 9.30 12.34
CA PRO A 70 -9.60 9.32 12.96
C PRO A 70 -10.20 10.73 13.06
#